data_55dee590f7099b83e31be026f918c9f1
#
_entry.id   55dee590f7099b83e31be026f918c9f1
#
_cell.length_a   1.000
_cell.length_b   1.000
_cell.length_c   1.000
_cell.angle_alpha   90.00
_cell.angle_beta   90.00
_cell.angle_gamma   90.00
#
_symmetry.space_group_name_H-M   'P 1'
#
loop_
_entity.id
_entity.type
_entity.pdbx_description
1 polymer ?
#
loop_
_entity_poly.entity_id
_entity_poly.type
_entity_poly.pdbx_seq_one_letter_code
_entity_poly.pdbx_strand_id
1 'polypeptide(L)' 'MKIDMSIYSAMEKVLHIQRLLIEKLGRVPTLDELSQECGFDSAQVNKILSAADGFGCT' A
#
# COMPACT_ATOMS: atom_id res chain seq x y z
N MET A 1 -17.01 3.06 20.10
CA MET A 1 -16.59 3.52 18.81
C MET A 1 -15.80 2.45 18.07
N LYS A 2 -16.24 2.16 16.92
CA LYS A 2 -15.64 1.10 16.16
C LYS A 2 -14.95 1.65 14.93
N ILE A 3 -13.67 1.51 14.85
CA ILE A 3 -12.91 1.97 13.71
C ILE A 3 -12.54 0.77 12.86
N ASP A 4 -12.69 0.94 11.56
CA ASP A 4 -12.32 -0.13 10.64
C ASP A 4 -10.81 -0.22 10.57
N MET A 5 -10.24 -0.97 11.49
CA MET A 5 -8.79 -1.09 11.57
C MET A 5 -8.20 -1.86 10.42
N SER A 6 -9.01 -2.66 9.74
CA SER A 6 -8.45 -3.49 8.68
C SER A 6 -7.94 -2.67 7.52
N ILE A 7 -8.61 -1.58 7.15
CA ILE A 7 -8.13 -0.76 6.04
C ILE A 7 -6.88 0.01 6.44
N TYR A 8 -6.81 0.48 7.67
CA TYR A 8 -5.62 1.18 8.13
C TYR A 8 -4.42 0.24 8.21
N SER A 9 -4.66 -0.98 8.69
CA SER A 9 -3.59 -1.97 8.74
C SER A 9 -3.07 -2.29 7.35
N ALA A 10 -3.98 -2.44 6.40
CA ALA A 10 -3.58 -2.74 5.03
C ALA A 10 -2.80 -1.58 4.43
N MET A 11 -3.23 -0.35 4.69
CA MET A 11 -2.53 0.81 4.19
C MET A 11 -1.12 0.90 4.77
N GLU A 12 -1.00 0.70 6.05
CA GLU A 12 0.32 0.75 6.69
C GLU A 12 1.23 -0.32 6.12
N LYS A 13 0.69 -1.51 5.93
CA LYS A 13 1.50 -2.60 5.41
C LYS A 13 1.97 -2.30 3.99
N VAL A 14 1.07 -1.84 3.14
CA VAL A 14 1.43 -1.54 1.77
C VAL A 14 2.47 -0.43 1.71
N LEU A 15 2.26 0.64 2.47
CA LEU A 15 3.18 1.76 2.46
C LEU A 15 4.55 1.36 3.01
N HIS A 16 4.55 0.53 4.04
CA HIS A 16 5.79 0.06 4.62
C HIS A 16 6.59 -0.78 3.61
N ILE A 17 5.91 -1.70 2.95
CA ILE A 17 6.56 -2.55 1.98
C ILE A 17 7.00 -1.73 0.76
N GLN A 18 6.20 -0.77 0.36
CA GLN A 18 6.57 0.11 -0.73
C GLN A 18 7.89 0.82 -0.43
N ARG A 19 8.04 1.32 0.79
CA ARG A 19 9.24 2.00 1.19
C ARG A 19 10.44 1.06 1.17
N LEU A 20 10.26 -0.14 1.68
CA LEU A 20 11.35 -1.12 1.66
C LEU A 20 11.78 -1.46 0.24
N LEU A 21 10.81 -1.61 -0.65
CA LEU A 21 11.12 -1.93 -2.04
C LEU A 21 11.81 -0.77 -2.75
N ILE A 22 11.42 0.46 -2.42
CA ILE A 22 12.08 1.61 -3.00
C ILE A 22 13.56 1.61 -2.63
N GLU A 23 13.85 1.33 -1.39
CA GLU A 23 15.25 1.28 -0.95
C GLU A 23 15.98 0.11 -1.59
N LYS A 24 15.30 -1.00 -1.73
CA LYS A 24 15.92 -2.21 -2.26
C LYS A 24 16.15 -2.10 -3.75
N LEU A 25 15.18 -1.60 -4.47
CA LEU A 25 15.24 -1.53 -5.93
C LEU A 25 15.83 -0.24 -6.45
N GLY A 26 15.84 0.80 -5.64
CA GLY A 26 16.28 2.11 -6.09
C GLY A 26 15.26 2.81 -6.96
N ARG A 27 14.02 2.34 -6.97
CA ARG A 27 12.94 2.93 -7.76
C ARG A 27 11.62 2.55 -7.15
N VAL A 28 10.57 3.22 -7.60
CA VAL A 28 9.23 2.90 -7.13
C VAL A 28 8.81 1.54 -7.68
N PRO A 29 8.35 0.64 -6.83
CA PRO A 29 7.92 -0.68 -7.29
C PRO A 29 6.62 -0.59 -8.08
N THR A 30 6.42 -1.57 -8.96
CA THR A 30 5.16 -1.66 -9.69
C THR A 30 4.08 -2.26 -8.81
N LEU A 31 2.83 -2.17 -9.30
CA LEU A 31 1.72 -2.78 -8.59
C LEU A 31 1.92 -4.27 -8.41
N ASP A 32 2.44 -4.92 -9.44
CA ASP A 32 2.69 -6.36 -9.35
C ASP A 32 3.70 -6.68 -8.26
N GLU A 33 4.76 -5.90 -8.21
CA GLU A 33 5.79 -6.12 -7.21
C GLU A 33 5.21 -5.91 -5.81
N LEU A 34 4.43 -4.85 -5.65
CA LEU A 34 3.81 -4.57 -4.36
C LEU A 34 2.83 -5.67 -3.97
N SER A 35 2.01 -6.11 -4.91
CA SER A 35 1.01 -7.12 -4.61
C SER A 35 1.66 -8.43 -4.18
N GLN A 36 2.76 -8.79 -4.81
CA GLN A 36 3.46 -10.02 -4.46
C GLN A 36 4.06 -9.92 -3.06
N GLU A 37 4.65 -8.80 -2.74
CA GLU A 37 5.27 -8.65 -1.43
C GLU A 37 4.23 -8.52 -0.31
N CYS A 38 3.13 -7.84 -0.60
CA CYS A 38 2.09 -7.63 0.39
C CYS A 38 1.17 -8.82 0.56
N GLY A 39 1.05 -9.64 -0.48
CA GLY A 39 0.11 -10.74 -0.46
C GLY A 39 -1.30 -10.34 -0.84
N PHE A 40 -1.46 -9.14 -1.40
CA PHE A 40 -2.76 -8.67 -1.87
C PHE A 40 -2.80 -8.69 -3.39
N ASP A 41 -4.03 -8.68 -3.93
CA ASP A 41 -4.19 -8.54 -5.37
C ASP A 41 -3.76 -7.14 -5.81
N SER A 42 -3.32 -7.04 -7.07
CA SER A 42 -2.93 -5.73 -7.58
C SER A 42 -4.11 -4.75 -7.55
N ALA A 43 -5.31 -5.24 -7.82
CA ALA A 43 -6.50 -4.39 -7.74
C ALA A 43 -6.70 -3.88 -6.32
N GLN A 44 -6.47 -4.74 -5.35
CA GLN A 44 -6.61 -4.35 -3.95
C GLN A 44 -5.54 -3.33 -3.56
N VAL A 45 -4.30 -3.57 -3.98
CA VAL A 45 -3.22 -2.64 -3.69
C VAL A 45 -3.52 -1.28 -4.31
N ASN A 46 -4.00 -1.28 -5.54
CA ASN A 46 -4.35 -0.04 -6.22
C ASN A 46 -5.43 0.71 -5.45
N LYS A 47 -6.42 -0.01 -4.96
CA LYS A 47 -7.50 0.58 -4.17
C LYS A 47 -6.97 1.18 -2.89
N ILE A 48 -6.10 0.47 -2.22
CA ILE A 48 -5.51 0.94 -0.96
C ILE A 48 -4.69 2.19 -1.19
N LEU A 49 -3.89 2.20 -2.24
CA LEU A 49 -3.07 3.36 -2.55
C LEU A 49 -3.93 4.57 -2.92
N SER A 50 -5.01 4.34 -3.63
CA SER A 50 -5.93 5.42 -3.97
C SER A 50 -6.55 6.02 -2.70
N ALA A 51 -6.92 5.17 -1.77
CA ALA A 51 -7.49 5.66 -0.51
C ALA A 51 -6.47 6.46 0.28
N ALA A 52 -5.24 5.97 0.32
CA ALA A 52 -4.18 6.68 1.03
C ALA A 52 -3.89 8.03 0.40
N ASP A 53 -3.91 8.06 -0.93
CA ASP A 53 -3.68 9.30 -1.66
C ASP A 53 -4.77 10.31 -1.36
N GLY A 54 -6.01 9.85 -1.26
CA GLY A 54 -7.11 10.72 -0.93
C GLY A 54 -6.96 11.33 0.44
N PHE A 55 -6.43 10.59 1.38
CA PHE A 55 -6.21 11.10 2.72
C PHE A 55 -5.11 12.15 2.75
N GLY A 56 -4.09 11.94 1.95
CA GLY A 56 -2.97 12.84 1.94
C GLY A 56 -3.22 14.14 1.19
N CYS A 57 -4.26 14.17 0.41
CA CYS A 57 -4.56 15.34 -0.42
C CYS A 57 -5.56 16.24 0.31
N THR A 58 -5.17 17.39 0.70
CA THR A 58 -6.11 18.32 1.36
C THR A 58 -5.96 19.71 0.83
#